data_573c1d3569c815eeb94b436bfd3513da
#
_entry.id   573c1d3569c815eeb94b436bfd3513da
#
_cell.length_a   1.000
_cell.length_b   1.000
_cell.length_c   1.000
_cell.angle_alpha   90.00
_cell.angle_beta   90.00
_cell.angle_gamma   90.00
#
_symmetry.space_group_name_H-M   'P 1'
#
loop_
_entity.id
_entity.type
_entity.pdbx_description
1 polymer ?
#
loop_
_entity_poly.entity_id
_entity_poly.type
_entity_poly.pdbx_seq_one_letter_code
_entity_poly.pdbx_strand_id
1 'polypeptide(L)'
;MHNYHRVWAEVNLDAIRANMESFRDNVPKEAMLCGVIKTDGYGLGAVPVAKTIDDLVWGYAVATIDEALNLRRHNITKPILVLGYV
;
A
#
# COMPACT_ATOMS: atom_id res chain seq x y z
N MET A 1 23.38 -3.35 -16.63
CA MET A 1 22.94 -3.48 -16.28
C MET A 1 22.52 -3.85 -15.15
N HIS A 2 22.77 -4.07 -14.52
CA HIS A 2 22.45 -4.32 -13.29
C HIS A 2 21.82 -3.26 -12.58
N ASN A 3 21.46 -2.29 -13.19
CA ASN A 3 20.87 -1.16 -12.54
C ASN A 3 19.40 -1.27 -12.36
N TYR A 4 18.75 -2.23 -12.97
CA TYR A 4 17.36 -2.23 -12.82
C TYR A 4 16.87 -2.49 -11.45
N HIS A 5 17.45 -3.37 -10.69
CA HIS A 5 16.90 -3.58 -9.36
C HIS A 5 17.17 -2.41 -8.46
N ARG A 6 18.15 -1.59 -8.75
CA ARG A 6 18.26 -0.36 -8.03
C ARG A 6 17.18 0.61 -8.41
N VAL A 7 16.79 0.59 -9.68
CA VAL A 7 15.75 1.50 -10.14
C VAL A 7 14.46 1.24 -9.40
N TRP A 8 14.03 -0.01 -9.31
CA TRP A 8 12.78 -0.23 -8.64
C TRP A 8 12.91 -0.13 -7.11
N ALA A 9 14.09 -0.34 -6.58
CA ALA A 9 14.29 -0.11 -5.15
C ALA A 9 14.21 1.37 -4.82
N GLU A 10 14.38 2.22 -5.80
CA GLU A 10 14.27 3.65 -5.62
C GLU A 10 12.90 4.20 -5.97
N VAL A 11 11.93 3.36 -6.20
CA VAL A 11 10.57 3.83 -6.43
C VAL A 11 10.14 4.58 -5.19
N ASN A 12 9.88 5.85 -5.35
CA ASN A 12 9.57 6.70 -4.22
C ASN A 12 8.07 6.74 -3.95
N LEU A 13 7.72 7.32 -2.85
CA LEU A 13 6.33 7.37 -2.42
C LEU A 13 5.48 8.21 -3.35
N ASP A 14 6.06 9.21 -4.01
CA ASP A 14 5.30 10.03 -4.95
C ASP A 14 4.83 9.22 -6.15
N ALA A 15 5.65 8.31 -6.64
CA ALA A 15 5.26 7.46 -7.75
C ALA A 15 4.14 6.50 -7.35
N ILE A 16 4.21 5.96 -6.14
CA ILE A 16 3.16 5.09 -5.62
C ILE A 16 1.87 5.87 -5.50
N ARG A 17 1.92 7.08 -4.97
CA ARG A 17 0.73 7.92 -4.83
C ARG A 17 0.15 8.25 -6.19
N ALA A 18 0.96 8.61 -7.17
CA ALA A 18 0.48 8.94 -8.51
C ALA A 18 -0.26 7.76 -9.12
N ASN A 19 0.25 6.54 -8.93
CA ASN A 19 -0.42 5.34 -9.43
C ASN A 19 -1.77 5.14 -8.77
N MET A 20 -1.86 5.36 -7.47
CA MET A 20 -3.13 5.21 -6.76
C MET A 20 -4.13 6.28 -7.17
N GLU A 21 -3.69 7.51 -7.38
CA GLU A 21 -4.56 8.57 -7.87
C GLU A 21 -5.13 8.22 -9.24
N SER A 22 -4.30 7.70 -10.13
CA SER A 22 -4.75 7.28 -11.44
C SER A 22 -5.78 6.17 -11.36
N PHE A 23 -5.56 5.22 -10.48
CA PHE A 23 -6.52 4.14 -10.25
C PHE A 23 -7.84 4.70 -9.77
N ARG A 24 -7.81 5.57 -8.78
CA ARG A 24 -9.05 6.12 -8.22
C ARG A 24 -9.83 6.89 -9.27
N ASP A 25 -9.14 7.60 -10.15
CA ASP A 25 -9.80 8.39 -11.19
C ASP A 25 -10.44 7.54 -12.26
N ASN A 26 -10.01 6.28 -12.38
CA ASN A 26 -10.49 5.39 -13.42
C ASN A 26 -11.47 4.34 -12.96
N VAL A 27 -11.90 4.40 -11.69
CA VAL A 27 -12.91 3.48 -11.17
C VAL A 27 -14.16 4.26 -10.81
N PRO A 28 -15.33 3.61 -10.77
CA PRO A 28 -16.56 4.28 -10.37
C PRO A 28 -16.42 4.84 -8.95
N LYS A 29 -17.12 5.93 -8.70
CA LYS A 29 -17.07 6.57 -7.37
C LYS A 29 -17.53 5.66 -6.26
N GLU A 30 -18.43 4.73 -6.58
CA GLU A 30 -18.94 3.79 -5.57
C GLU A 30 -17.95 2.69 -5.24
N ALA A 31 -16.92 2.52 -6.05
CA ALA A 31 -15.94 1.46 -5.82
C ALA A 31 -15.08 1.79 -4.61
N MET A 32 -14.82 0.77 -3.80
CA MET A 32 -13.93 0.89 -2.66
C MET A 32 -12.54 0.47 -3.08
N LEU A 33 -11.61 1.42 -3.02
CA LEU A 33 -10.25 1.16 -3.43
C LEU A 33 -9.45 0.67 -2.24
N CYS A 34 -8.85 -0.51 -2.38
CA CYS A 34 -8.02 -1.08 -1.32
C CYS A 34 -6.57 -1.13 -1.76
N GLY A 35 -5.70 -0.65 -0.89
CA GLY A 35 -4.26 -0.73 -1.12
C GLY A 35 -3.72 -2.07 -0.64
N VAL A 36 -3.15 -2.86 -1.54
CA VAL A 36 -2.52 -4.12 -1.16
C VAL A 36 -1.09 -3.82 -0.76
N ILE A 37 -0.78 -4.03 0.52
CA ILE A 37 0.53 -3.71 1.07
C ILE A 37 1.32 -4.99 1.23
N LYS A 38 2.48 -5.04 0.60
CA LYS A 38 3.41 -6.15 0.75
C LYS A 38 4.55 -5.70 1.63
N THR A 39 4.88 -6.53 2.60
CA THR A 39 5.75 -6.16 3.70
C THR A 39 7.12 -5.70 3.24
N ASP A 40 7.73 -6.44 2.36
CA ASP A 40 9.09 -6.12 1.91
C ASP A 40 9.10 -5.65 0.48
N GLY A 41 7.94 -5.40 -0.08
CA GLY A 41 7.85 -4.90 -1.43
C GLY A 41 8.39 -3.49 -1.48
N TYR A 42 9.13 -3.22 -2.52
CA TYR A 42 9.66 -1.89 -2.79
C TYR A 42 10.75 -1.42 -1.83
N GLY A 43 11.07 -2.19 -0.80
CA GLY A 43 12.09 -1.78 0.16
C GLY A 43 11.73 -0.56 0.99
N LEU A 44 10.47 -0.15 0.98
CA LEU A 44 10.04 1.06 1.69
C LEU A 44 9.32 0.77 2.99
N GLY A 45 8.90 -0.46 3.18
CA GLY A 45 8.11 -0.81 4.34
C GLY A 45 6.64 -0.46 4.17
N ALA A 46 5.82 -1.12 4.95
CA ALA A 46 4.37 -0.99 4.81
C ALA A 46 3.84 0.35 5.31
N VAL A 47 4.37 0.84 6.41
CA VAL A 47 3.82 2.04 7.04
C VAL A 47 3.98 3.30 6.19
N PRO A 48 5.17 3.60 5.65
CA PRO A 48 5.29 4.77 4.79
C PRO A 48 4.40 4.69 3.55
N VAL A 49 4.28 3.50 2.95
CA VAL A 49 3.41 3.34 1.78
C VAL A 49 1.96 3.59 2.18
N ALA A 50 1.50 2.99 3.27
CA ALA A 50 0.12 3.17 3.71
C ALA A 50 -0.18 4.64 3.99
N LYS A 51 0.70 5.33 4.69
CA LYS A 51 0.47 6.74 5.01
C LYS A 51 0.45 7.61 3.78
N THR A 52 1.21 7.26 2.76
CA THR A 52 1.25 8.04 1.53
C THR A 52 -0.07 7.98 0.76
N ILE A 53 -0.78 6.85 0.82
CA ILE A 53 -2.02 6.66 0.06
C ILE A 53 -3.26 6.65 0.92
N ASP A 54 -3.15 6.94 2.21
CA ASP A 54 -4.25 6.75 3.16
C ASP A 54 -5.50 7.56 2.77
N ASP A 55 -5.33 8.74 2.25
CA ASP A 55 -6.46 9.56 1.84
C ASP A 55 -7.11 9.11 0.54
N LEU A 56 -6.49 8.19 -0.18
CA LEU A 56 -6.97 7.74 -1.48
C LEU A 56 -7.71 6.40 -1.41
N VAL A 57 -7.53 5.65 -0.34
CA VAL A 57 -8.07 4.30 -0.27
C VAL A 57 -9.16 4.21 0.79
N TRP A 58 -10.06 3.24 0.60
CA TRP A 58 -11.04 2.89 1.62
C TRP A 58 -10.42 2.06 2.73
N GLY A 59 -9.45 1.23 2.40
CA GLY A 59 -8.81 0.36 3.34
C GLY A 59 -7.61 -0.33 2.73
N TYR A 60 -7.10 -1.32 3.41
CA TYR A 60 -5.88 -2.02 3.01
C TYR A 60 -6.10 -3.52 3.03
N ALA A 61 -5.25 -4.23 2.29
CA ALA A 61 -5.17 -5.67 2.37
C ALA A 61 -3.73 -6.06 2.64
N VAL A 62 -3.53 -6.91 3.63
CA VAL A 62 -2.21 -7.41 4.02
C VAL A 62 -2.25 -8.92 4.10
N ALA A 63 -1.08 -9.54 4.12
CA ALA A 63 -1.02 -11.00 4.13
C ALA A 63 -1.21 -11.59 5.51
N THR A 64 -0.75 -10.93 6.55
CA THR A 64 -0.73 -11.51 7.89
C THR A 64 -1.30 -10.58 8.93
N ILE A 65 -1.68 -11.15 10.06
CA ILE A 65 -2.16 -10.39 11.20
C ILE A 65 -1.08 -9.47 11.75
N ASP A 66 0.16 -9.92 11.75
CA ASP A 66 1.25 -9.09 12.25
C ASP A 66 1.42 -7.83 11.43
N GLU A 67 1.24 -7.93 10.12
CA GLU A 67 1.28 -6.75 9.26
C GLU A 67 0.15 -5.79 9.58
N ALA A 68 -1.04 -6.33 9.81
CA ALA A 68 -2.17 -5.50 10.18
C ALA A 68 -1.94 -4.78 11.50
N LEU A 69 -1.41 -5.49 12.48
CA LEU A 69 -1.13 -4.89 13.79
C LEU A 69 -0.06 -3.80 13.68
N ASN A 70 0.92 -4.02 12.83
CA ASN A 70 1.95 -3.01 12.62
C ASN A 70 1.36 -1.72 12.05
N LEU A 71 0.45 -1.83 11.11
CA LEU A 71 -0.24 -0.64 10.59
C LEU A 71 -1.04 0.06 11.67
N ARG A 72 -1.75 -0.70 12.50
CA ARG A 72 -2.51 -0.12 13.60
C ARG A 72 -1.62 0.63 14.59
N ARG A 73 -0.45 0.08 14.89
CA ARG A 73 0.48 0.75 15.80
C ARG A 73 0.96 2.09 15.28
N HIS A 74 0.88 2.31 13.99
CA HIS A 74 1.32 3.54 13.36
C HIS A 74 0.15 4.41 12.92
N ASN A 75 -0.99 4.25 13.60
CA ASN A 75 -2.14 5.13 13.45
C ASN A 75 -2.89 4.99 12.14
N ILE A 76 -2.76 3.86 11.47
CA ILE A 76 -3.60 3.54 10.35
C ILE A 76 -4.88 2.98 10.90
N THR A 77 -6.00 3.68 10.67
CA THR A 77 -7.28 3.33 11.30
C THR A 77 -8.31 2.82 10.31
N LYS A 78 -8.03 2.88 9.01
CA LYS A 78 -8.97 2.39 8.01
C LYS A 78 -9.09 0.87 8.06
N PRO A 79 -10.14 0.30 7.47
CA PRO A 79 -10.30 -1.15 7.47
C PRO A 79 -9.09 -1.87 6.89
N ILE A 80 -8.72 -2.98 7.48
CA ILE A 80 -7.60 -3.79 7.02
C ILE A 80 -8.09 -5.21 6.86
N LEU A 81 -8.00 -5.72 5.64
CA LEU A 81 -8.34 -7.09 5.33
C LEU A 81 -7.08 -7.94 5.42
N VAL A 82 -7.15 -9.01 6.21
CA VAL A 82 -6.03 -9.95 6.30
C VAL A 82 -6.33 -11.09 5.36
N LEU A 83 -5.51 -11.25 4.32
CA LEU A 83 -5.78 -12.23 3.29
C LEU A 83 -5.54 -13.65 3.77
N GLY A 84 -4.49 -13.86 4.55
CA GLY A 84 -4.19 -15.17 5.08
C GLY A 84 -3.73 -16.12 4.00
N TYR A 85 -2.64 -16.80 4.24
CA TYR A 85 -2.17 -17.84 3.35
C TYR A 85 -2.19 -19.15 4.06
N VAL A 86 -2.50 -20.18 3.33
CA VAL A 86 -2.45 -21.53 3.85
C VAL A 86 -1.46 -22.34 3.05
#